data_372f2a353649160495ea6e11e1c232a7
#
_entry.id   372f2a353649160495ea6e11e1c232a7
#
_cell.length_a   1.000
_cell.length_b   1.000
_cell.length_c   1.000
_cell.angle_alpha   90.00
_cell.angle_beta   90.00
_cell.angle_gamma   90.00
#
_symmetry.space_group_name_H-M   'P 1'
#
loop_
_entity.id
_entity.type
_entity.pdbx_description
1 polymer ?
#
loop_
_entity_poly.entity_id
_entity_poly.type
_entity_poly.pdbx_seq_one_letter_code
_entity_poly.pdbx_strand_id
1 'polypeptide(L)'
;MHHVSRRPRIFAMAVATVGAMATVAASLVSTAQAAPTRTATVTFLHAIPAGSGIGTVDLYSGARPLAQNLAAGDLRTLQLPAGAYDLRIVADGRGSAPDTTLLRAPRARIVADKNITVAAHLNAAGKPTLTQYTNDTRTVGMGMGRLTVRNIAAGSPLDLRLGSTTMQDGLGNPQQTDLGLRAGNYRLDIRAEGTSRRVMAPVPVTITNRPGRSDMGTNSIVYIWGSTADRALQTTTQNVRIDLQ
;
A
#
# COMPACT_ATOMS: atom_id res chain seq x y z
N MET A 1 -110.91 -42.46 23.79
CA MET A 1 -110.60 -42.03 22.46
C MET A 1 -109.50 -40.95 22.55
N HIS A 2 -108.26 -41.25 22.57
CA HIS A 2 -107.15 -40.27 22.59
C HIS A 2 -106.13 -40.61 21.54
N HIS A 3 -106.08 -39.72 20.61
CA HIS A 3 -105.06 -39.78 19.53
C HIS A 3 -103.74 -39.22 20.06
N VAL A 4 -102.72 -40.03 20.11
CA VAL A 4 -101.39 -39.60 20.45
C VAL A 4 -100.60 -39.47 19.15
N SER A 5 -100.32 -38.22 18.82
CA SER A 5 -99.46 -37.86 17.68
C SER A 5 -97.95 -38.02 18.06
N ARG A 6 -97.24 -38.91 17.40
CA ARG A 6 -95.75 -39.04 17.52
C ARG A 6 -95.11 -38.14 16.48
N ARG A 7 -94.31 -37.13 16.93
CA ARG A 7 -93.46 -36.31 16.11
C ARG A 7 -92.07 -37.00 15.95
N PRO A 8 -91.53 -37.10 14.72
CA PRO A 8 -90.23 -37.62 14.52
C PRO A 8 -89.15 -36.61 14.97
N ARG A 9 -88.11 -37.09 15.68
CA ARG A 9 -86.94 -36.32 16.04
C ARG A 9 -85.97 -36.36 14.82
N ILE A 10 -85.67 -35.23 14.27
CA ILE A 10 -84.68 -35.05 13.27
C ILE A 10 -83.34 -34.88 14.01
N PHE A 11 -82.41 -35.84 13.80
CA PHE A 11 -81.00 -35.71 14.21
C PHE A 11 -80.27 -34.82 13.21
N ALA A 12 -79.85 -33.66 13.66
CA ALA A 12 -78.94 -32.79 12.93
C ALA A 12 -77.54 -33.29 13.15
N MET A 13 -76.90 -33.83 12.11
CA MET A 13 -75.48 -34.21 12.09
C MET A 13 -74.64 -32.95 11.85
N ALA A 14 -73.94 -32.48 12.87
CA ALA A 14 -72.98 -31.39 12.72
C ALA A 14 -71.67 -31.95 12.13
N VAL A 15 -71.38 -31.59 10.88
CA VAL A 15 -70.06 -31.85 10.25
C VAL A 15 -69.09 -30.77 10.75
N ALA A 16 -68.14 -31.16 11.60
CA ALA A 16 -67.05 -30.33 11.99
C ALA A 16 -65.95 -30.39 10.88
N THR A 17 -65.86 -29.34 10.09
CA THR A 17 -64.74 -29.13 9.19
C THR A 17 -63.52 -28.63 9.98
N VAL A 18 -62.52 -29.49 10.21
CA VAL A 18 -61.24 -29.10 10.73
C VAL A 18 -60.44 -28.42 9.60
N GLY A 19 -60.43 -27.09 9.61
CA GLY A 19 -59.56 -26.30 8.75
C GLY A 19 -58.13 -26.37 9.22
N ALA A 20 -57.27 -27.11 8.54
CA ALA A 20 -55.84 -27.09 8.75
C ALA A 20 -55.26 -25.76 8.23
N MET A 21 -54.98 -24.82 9.14
CA MET A 21 -54.16 -23.64 8.80
C MET A 21 -52.70 -24.07 8.66
N ALA A 22 -52.23 -24.19 7.42
CA ALA A 22 -50.85 -24.33 7.10
C ALA A 22 -50.19 -22.96 7.28
N THR A 23 -49.49 -22.75 8.41
CA THR A 23 -48.61 -21.59 8.62
C THR A 23 -47.36 -21.78 7.77
N VAL A 24 -47.31 -21.10 6.62
CA VAL A 24 -46.07 -20.98 5.82
C VAL A 24 -45.11 -20.07 6.61
N ALA A 25 -44.18 -20.68 7.33
CA ALA A 25 -43.07 -19.95 7.91
C ALA A 25 -42.16 -19.51 6.75
N ALA A 26 -42.32 -18.27 6.30
CA ALA A 26 -41.36 -17.64 5.38
C ALA A 26 -40.01 -17.47 6.13
N SER A 27 -39.08 -18.36 5.91
CA SER A 27 -37.69 -18.21 6.35
C SER A 27 -37.09 -17.01 5.62
N LEU A 28 -36.99 -15.87 6.33
CA LEU A 28 -36.18 -14.74 5.87
C LEU A 28 -34.71 -15.19 5.87
N VAL A 29 -34.24 -15.70 4.73
CA VAL A 29 -32.82 -15.90 4.51
C VAL A 29 -32.22 -14.49 4.44
N SER A 30 -31.75 -13.97 5.60
CA SER A 30 -30.89 -12.78 5.62
C SER A 30 -29.61 -13.14 4.85
N THR A 31 -29.53 -12.68 3.61
CA THR A 31 -28.26 -12.63 2.89
C THR A 31 -27.37 -11.66 3.65
N ALA A 32 -26.48 -12.20 4.49
CA ALA A 32 -25.44 -11.40 5.13
C ALA A 32 -24.60 -10.78 4.00
N GLN A 33 -24.85 -9.50 3.72
CA GLN A 33 -24.09 -8.72 2.77
C GLN A 33 -22.69 -8.60 3.36
N ALA A 34 -21.68 -9.25 2.74
CA ALA A 34 -20.31 -9.15 3.19
C ALA A 34 -19.93 -7.66 3.24
N ALA A 35 -19.47 -7.19 4.40
CA ALA A 35 -19.02 -5.82 4.54
C ALA A 35 -17.94 -5.54 3.48
N PRO A 36 -17.94 -4.36 2.85
CA PRO A 36 -16.96 -4.04 1.81
C PRO A 36 -15.55 -4.16 2.40
N THR A 37 -14.72 -4.97 1.75
CA THR A 37 -13.34 -5.17 2.17
C THR A 37 -12.57 -3.86 2.00
N ARG A 38 -12.16 -3.24 3.11
CA ARG A 38 -11.36 -1.99 3.08
C ARG A 38 -10.00 -2.29 2.48
N THR A 39 -9.54 -1.41 1.59
CA THR A 39 -8.26 -1.54 0.88
C THR A 39 -7.23 -0.54 1.37
N ALA A 40 -5.99 -0.75 0.99
CA ALA A 40 -4.88 0.19 1.10
C ALA A 40 -4.26 0.43 -0.28
N THR A 41 -3.71 1.61 -0.49
CA THR A 41 -2.86 1.88 -1.64
C THR A 41 -1.46 1.38 -1.34
N VAL A 42 -0.97 0.40 -2.10
CA VAL A 42 0.35 -0.20 -1.88
C VAL A 42 1.21 -0.01 -3.13
N THR A 43 2.34 0.66 -2.97
CA THR A 43 3.34 0.82 -4.04
C THR A 43 4.52 -0.10 -3.78
N PHE A 44 4.92 -0.84 -4.79
CA PHE A 44 6.15 -1.63 -4.79
C PHE A 44 7.22 -0.87 -5.55
N LEU A 45 8.42 -0.79 -4.96
CA LEU A 45 9.62 -0.24 -5.56
C LEU A 45 10.67 -1.33 -5.67
N HIS A 46 11.14 -1.58 -6.90
CA HIS A 46 12.35 -2.37 -7.11
C HIS A 46 13.57 -1.45 -7.16
N ALA A 47 14.34 -1.40 -6.08
CA ALA A 47 15.49 -0.51 -5.92
C ALA A 47 16.81 -1.30 -5.68
N ILE A 48 16.91 -2.51 -6.25
CA ILE A 48 18.14 -3.30 -6.25
C ILE A 48 18.84 -3.06 -7.58
N PRO A 49 20.09 -2.58 -7.61
CA PRO A 49 20.82 -2.33 -8.85
C PRO A 49 21.01 -3.61 -9.68
N ALA A 50 20.90 -3.52 -10.99
CA ALA A 50 21.11 -4.66 -11.90
C ALA A 50 22.49 -5.30 -11.73
N GLY A 51 23.53 -4.50 -11.39
CA GLY A 51 24.89 -4.97 -11.12
C GLY A 51 25.03 -5.88 -9.89
N SER A 52 23.98 -6.02 -9.05
CA SER A 52 23.96 -6.94 -7.91
C SER A 52 23.63 -8.40 -8.29
N GLY A 53 23.48 -8.70 -9.57
CA GLY A 53 23.04 -10.02 -10.06
C GLY A 53 21.51 -10.24 -10.00
N ILE A 54 20.75 -9.26 -9.53
CA ILE A 54 19.29 -9.28 -9.55
C ILE A 54 18.81 -8.31 -10.63
N GLY A 55 18.31 -8.87 -11.72
CA GLY A 55 17.75 -8.10 -12.83
C GLY A 55 16.28 -7.73 -12.62
N THR A 56 15.48 -7.91 -13.65
CA THR A 56 14.03 -7.75 -13.58
C THR A 56 13.41 -8.78 -12.64
N VAL A 57 12.39 -8.37 -11.88
CA VAL A 57 11.79 -9.22 -10.86
C VAL A 57 10.26 -9.22 -10.95
N ASP A 58 9.67 -10.30 -10.45
CA ASP A 58 8.24 -10.44 -10.21
C ASP A 58 7.94 -10.42 -8.71
N LEU A 59 6.80 -9.84 -8.36
CA LEU A 59 6.28 -9.80 -7.00
C LEU A 59 5.07 -10.72 -6.88
N TYR A 60 5.08 -11.58 -5.89
CA TYR A 60 3.98 -12.49 -5.55
C TYR A 60 3.50 -12.32 -4.12
N SER A 61 2.24 -12.70 -3.89
CA SER A 61 1.70 -13.02 -2.56
C SER A 61 1.22 -14.47 -2.57
N GLY A 62 1.93 -15.34 -1.87
CA GLY A 62 1.73 -16.78 -2.03
C GLY A 62 2.00 -17.21 -3.48
N ALA A 63 1.03 -17.83 -4.15
CA ALA A 63 1.10 -18.18 -5.57
C ALA A 63 0.55 -17.08 -6.51
N ARG A 64 -0.05 -16.02 -5.97
CA ARG A 64 -0.70 -14.97 -6.77
C ARG A 64 0.31 -13.90 -7.18
N PRO A 65 0.46 -13.61 -8.49
CA PRO A 65 1.27 -12.49 -8.95
C PRO A 65 0.58 -11.16 -8.57
N LEU A 66 1.35 -10.21 -8.04
CA LEU A 66 0.92 -8.86 -7.72
C LEU A 66 1.47 -7.84 -8.73
N ALA A 67 2.71 -8.02 -9.14
CA ALA A 67 3.35 -7.21 -10.18
C ALA A 67 4.41 -8.07 -10.87
N GLN A 68 4.61 -7.84 -12.16
CA GLN A 68 5.56 -8.59 -12.99
C GLN A 68 6.42 -7.63 -13.81
N ASN A 69 7.58 -8.12 -14.23
CA ASN A 69 8.55 -7.41 -15.08
C ASN A 69 8.99 -6.06 -14.48
N LEU A 70 9.28 -6.01 -13.17
CA LEU A 70 9.79 -4.81 -12.52
C LEU A 70 11.29 -4.68 -12.75
N ALA A 71 11.71 -3.69 -13.52
CA ALA A 71 13.09 -3.31 -13.65
C ALA A 71 13.57 -2.45 -12.45
N ALA A 72 14.88 -2.34 -12.27
CA ALA A 72 15.45 -1.50 -11.22
C ALA A 72 15.03 -0.04 -11.38
N GLY A 73 14.45 0.54 -10.34
CA GLY A 73 13.87 1.88 -10.32
C GLY A 73 12.36 1.92 -10.53
N ASP A 74 11.72 0.83 -10.94
CA ASP A 74 10.29 0.79 -11.22
C ASP A 74 9.42 0.86 -9.97
N LEU A 75 8.31 1.59 -10.11
CA LEU A 75 7.23 1.70 -9.14
C LEU A 75 5.95 1.06 -9.69
N ARG A 76 5.31 0.20 -8.90
CA ARG A 76 4.01 -0.38 -9.23
C ARG A 76 3.02 -0.17 -8.10
N THR A 77 1.95 0.57 -8.35
CA THR A 77 0.91 0.87 -7.35
C THR A 77 -0.32 0.00 -7.58
N LEU A 78 -0.83 -0.58 -6.50
CA LEU A 78 -1.97 -1.49 -6.45
C LEU A 78 -2.91 -1.09 -5.31
N GLN A 79 -4.19 -1.45 -5.44
CA GLN A 79 -5.14 -1.48 -4.33
C GLN A 79 -5.20 -2.89 -3.78
N LEU A 80 -4.78 -3.08 -2.53
CA LEU A 80 -4.81 -4.38 -1.87
C LEU A 80 -5.77 -4.37 -0.68
N PRO A 81 -6.59 -5.41 -0.49
CA PRO A 81 -7.35 -5.59 0.74
C PRO A 81 -6.46 -5.52 1.98
N ALA A 82 -6.99 -4.99 3.09
CA ALA A 82 -6.28 -5.05 4.36
C ALA A 82 -6.08 -6.51 4.79
N GLY A 83 -4.89 -6.82 5.32
CA GLY A 83 -4.57 -8.19 5.71
C GLY A 83 -3.07 -8.43 5.87
N ALA A 84 -2.72 -9.69 6.09
CA ALA A 84 -1.34 -10.15 6.12
C ALA A 84 -0.99 -10.84 4.80
N TYR A 85 0.12 -10.47 4.21
CA TYR A 85 0.60 -10.95 2.91
C TYR A 85 1.95 -11.64 3.07
N ASP A 86 2.10 -12.79 2.43
CA ASP A 86 3.41 -13.44 2.27
C ASP A 86 4.02 -12.93 0.96
N LEU A 87 4.70 -11.79 1.03
CA LEU A 87 5.30 -11.17 -0.12
C LEU A 87 6.61 -11.87 -0.50
N ARG A 88 6.73 -12.20 -1.78
CA ARG A 88 7.93 -12.83 -2.35
C ARG A 88 8.34 -12.12 -3.61
N ILE A 89 9.64 -11.88 -3.73
CA ILE A 89 10.28 -11.40 -4.95
C ILE A 89 11.04 -12.55 -5.57
N VAL A 90 10.79 -12.78 -6.84
CA VAL A 90 11.41 -13.82 -7.64
C VAL A 90 12.05 -13.21 -8.89
N ALA A 91 13.02 -13.88 -9.48
CA ALA A 91 13.56 -13.44 -10.77
C ALA A 91 12.47 -13.57 -11.85
N ASP A 92 12.44 -12.62 -12.77
CA ASP A 92 11.48 -12.58 -13.87
C ASP A 92 11.44 -13.92 -14.64
N GLY A 93 10.22 -14.34 -14.97
CA GLY A 93 9.97 -15.58 -15.72
C GLY A 93 10.20 -16.88 -14.95
N ARG A 94 10.55 -16.85 -13.67
CA ARG A 94 10.76 -18.06 -12.84
C ARG A 94 9.50 -18.60 -12.18
N GLY A 95 8.40 -17.86 -12.25
CA GLY A 95 7.13 -18.25 -11.62
C GLY A 95 7.18 -18.19 -10.10
N SER A 96 6.13 -18.74 -9.45
CA SER A 96 5.93 -18.62 -8.00
C SER A 96 6.50 -19.78 -7.18
N ALA A 97 7.32 -20.66 -7.74
CA ALA A 97 7.92 -21.76 -7.02
C ALA A 97 8.77 -21.28 -5.83
N PRO A 98 8.73 -21.95 -4.66
CA PRO A 98 9.44 -21.48 -3.46
C PRO A 98 10.95 -21.36 -3.62
N ASP A 99 11.57 -22.22 -4.40
CA ASP A 99 13.00 -22.29 -4.69
C ASP A 99 13.50 -21.13 -5.57
N THR A 100 12.60 -20.40 -6.23
CA THR A 100 12.93 -19.22 -7.04
C THR A 100 12.90 -17.91 -6.25
N THR A 101 12.60 -17.96 -4.96
CA THR A 101 12.45 -16.77 -4.11
C THR A 101 13.80 -16.12 -3.82
N LEU A 102 13.95 -14.86 -4.26
CA LEU A 102 15.12 -14.02 -3.97
C LEU A 102 14.99 -13.32 -2.61
N LEU A 103 13.80 -12.79 -2.33
CA LEU A 103 13.48 -12.08 -1.08
C LEU A 103 12.09 -12.46 -0.60
N ARG A 104 11.92 -12.48 0.72
CA ARG A 104 10.63 -12.77 1.35
C ARG A 104 10.34 -11.84 2.52
N ALA A 105 9.10 -11.33 2.57
CA ALA A 105 8.54 -10.65 3.73
C ALA A 105 7.29 -11.42 4.18
N PRO A 106 7.44 -12.42 5.06
CA PRO A 106 6.32 -13.18 5.57
C PRO A 106 5.47 -12.28 6.48
N ARG A 107 4.15 -12.37 6.33
CA ARG A 107 3.17 -11.60 7.12
C ARG A 107 3.33 -10.08 7.02
N ALA A 108 3.72 -9.54 5.86
CA ALA A 108 3.69 -8.11 5.59
C ALA A 108 2.27 -7.59 5.86
N ARG A 109 2.15 -6.62 6.77
CA ARG A 109 0.85 -6.14 7.24
C ARG A 109 0.38 -4.96 6.38
N ILE A 110 -0.67 -5.17 5.62
CA ILE A 110 -1.35 -4.12 4.85
C ILE A 110 -2.54 -3.63 5.68
N VAL A 111 -2.48 -2.36 6.09
CA VAL A 111 -3.49 -1.71 6.94
C VAL A 111 -4.45 -0.92 6.06
N ALA A 112 -5.75 -1.09 6.30
CA ALA A 112 -6.80 -0.39 5.57
C ALA A 112 -6.59 1.14 5.57
N ASP A 113 -6.95 1.79 4.48
CA ASP A 113 -6.91 3.25 4.25
C ASP A 113 -5.51 3.86 4.40
N LYS A 114 -4.46 3.05 4.44
CA LYS A 114 -3.08 3.54 4.43
C LYS A 114 -2.51 3.58 3.02
N ASN A 115 -1.61 4.52 2.81
CA ASN A 115 -0.73 4.55 1.66
C ASN A 115 0.62 3.97 2.11
N ILE A 116 1.03 2.87 1.48
CA ILE A 116 2.17 2.06 1.91
C ILE A 116 3.13 1.89 0.73
N THR A 117 4.43 1.94 0.99
CA THR A 117 5.44 1.51 0.02
C THR A 117 6.21 0.33 0.57
N VAL A 118 6.37 -0.71 -0.23
CA VAL A 118 7.28 -1.84 0.01
C VAL A 118 8.44 -1.72 -0.96
N ALA A 119 9.63 -1.49 -0.46
CA ALA A 119 10.84 -1.33 -1.27
C ALA A 119 11.72 -2.58 -1.16
N ALA A 120 12.06 -3.17 -2.31
CA ALA A 120 13.15 -4.12 -2.41
C ALA A 120 14.44 -3.37 -2.70
N HIS A 121 15.40 -3.44 -1.81
CA HIS A 121 16.62 -2.64 -1.90
C HIS A 121 17.82 -3.35 -1.26
N LEU A 122 18.99 -2.76 -1.33
CA LEU A 122 20.15 -3.21 -0.58
C LEU A 122 20.15 -2.59 0.82
N ASN A 123 20.36 -3.37 1.88
CA ASN A 123 20.63 -2.81 3.21
C ASN A 123 22.00 -2.12 3.27
N ALA A 124 22.35 -1.50 4.41
CA ALA A 124 23.62 -0.80 4.58
C ALA A 124 24.84 -1.69 4.27
N ALA A 125 24.75 -2.99 4.50
CA ALA A 125 25.82 -3.97 4.22
C ALA A 125 25.80 -4.52 2.77
N GLY A 126 24.98 -3.96 1.89
CA GLY A 126 24.87 -4.38 0.48
C GLY A 126 24.06 -5.67 0.27
N LYS A 127 23.36 -6.17 1.27
CA LYS A 127 22.52 -7.37 1.13
C LYS A 127 21.09 -7.00 0.73
N PRO A 128 20.47 -7.71 -0.23
CA PRO A 128 19.09 -7.52 -0.61
C PRO A 128 18.12 -7.66 0.58
N THR A 129 17.17 -6.75 0.69
CA THR A 129 16.17 -6.72 1.77
C THR A 129 14.85 -6.10 1.30
N LEU A 130 13.79 -6.26 2.12
CA LEU A 130 12.50 -5.60 1.95
C LEU A 130 12.24 -4.69 3.13
N THR A 131 11.87 -3.43 2.85
CA THR A 131 11.43 -2.48 3.87
C THR A 131 10.07 -1.93 3.53
N GLN A 132 9.17 -1.91 4.52
CA GLN A 132 7.83 -1.34 4.41
C GLN A 132 7.78 0.04 5.07
N TYR A 133 7.23 1.01 4.35
CA TYR A 133 7.00 2.37 4.81
C TYR A 133 5.51 2.71 4.76
N THR A 134 5.01 3.41 5.76
CA THR A 134 3.73 4.09 5.67
C THR A 134 3.99 5.51 5.17
N ASN A 135 3.37 5.88 4.06
CA ASN A 135 3.50 7.21 3.48
C ASN A 135 2.64 8.21 4.24
N ASP A 136 3.19 9.37 4.54
CA ASP A 136 2.46 10.42 5.22
C ASP A 136 1.51 11.13 4.24
N THR A 137 0.22 10.93 4.45
CA THR A 137 -0.87 11.55 3.68
C THR A 137 -1.62 12.61 4.49
N ARG A 138 -1.12 12.97 5.70
CA ARG A 138 -1.73 14.01 6.53
C ARG A 138 -1.73 15.34 5.79
N THR A 139 -2.80 16.09 5.98
CA THR A 139 -3.02 17.40 5.37
C THR A 139 -1.87 18.37 5.60
N VAL A 140 -1.66 19.25 4.66
CA VAL A 140 -0.71 20.37 4.73
C VAL A 140 -1.46 21.69 4.48
N GLY A 141 -0.87 22.80 4.89
CA GLY A 141 -1.46 24.14 4.67
C GLY A 141 -1.60 24.46 3.17
N MET A 142 -2.47 25.42 2.87
CA MET A 142 -2.63 25.94 1.49
C MET A 142 -1.30 26.40 0.92
N GLY A 143 -1.04 26.05 -0.33
CA GLY A 143 0.22 26.37 -1.00
C GLY A 143 1.43 25.56 -0.49
N MET A 144 1.22 24.58 0.38
CA MET A 144 2.26 23.74 0.94
C MET A 144 2.17 22.31 0.42
N GLY A 145 3.28 21.58 0.45
CA GLY A 145 3.37 20.14 0.25
C GLY A 145 4.45 19.56 1.14
N ARG A 146 4.79 18.32 0.93
CA ARG A 146 5.81 17.60 1.71
C ARG A 146 6.86 17.03 0.78
N LEU A 147 8.10 17.10 1.21
CA LEU A 147 9.21 16.31 0.68
C LEU A 147 9.57 15.26 1.71
N THR A 148 9.53 14.00 1.34
CA THR A 148 10.09 12.90 2.12
C THR A 148 11.31 12.36 1.39
N VAL A 149 12.43 12.16 2.07
CA VAL A 149 13.62 11.51 1.50
C VAL A 149 13.90 10.23 2.27
N ARG A 150 14.09 9.15 1.54
CA ARG A 150 14.40 7.82 2.07
C ARG A 150 15.76 7.37 1.58
N ASN A 151 16.68 7.12 2.51
CA ASN A 151 17.93 6.48 2.16
C ASN A 151 17.78 4.96 2.25
N ILE A 152 17.74 4.31 1.10
CA ILE A 152 17.73 2.85 0.94
C ILE A 152 18.94 2.36 0.15
N ALA A 153 20.00 3.17 0.09
CA ALA A 153 21.26 2.82 -0.56
C ALA A 153 22.17 2.04 0.40
N ALA A 154 22.96 1.12 -0.13
CA ALA A 154 24.01 0.47 0.60
C ALA A 154 25.17 1.43 0.90
N GLY A 155 25.81 1.25 2.04
CA GLY A 155 27.01 1.98 2.47
C GLY A 155 26.75 3.00 3.56
N SER A 156 27.58 4.05 3.61
CA SER A 156 27.61 5.07 4.66
C SER A 156 26.35 5.96 4.63
N PRO A 157 25.98 6.55 5.77
CA PRO A 157 24.95 7.57 5.82
C PRO A 157 25.22 8.76 4.89
N LEU A 158 24.17 9.55 4.63
CA LEU A 158 24.19 10.65 3.68
C LEU A 158 23.72 11.94 4.36
N ASP A 159 24.34 13.06 4.00
CA ASP A 159 23.87 14.40 4.36
C ASP A 159 22.97 14.96 3.24
N LEU A 160 21.84 15.53 3.63
CA LEU A 160 20.84 16.07 2.73
C LEU A 160 20.74 17.58 2.90
N ARG A 161 20.78 18.30 1.76
CA ARG A 161 20.61 19.76 1.73
C ARG A 161 19.61 20.18 0.69
N LEU A 162 18.85 21.20 1.00
CA LEU A 162 17.90 21.83 0.09
C LEU A 162 18.31 23.28 -0.11
N GLY A 163 19.03 23.55 -1.21
CA GLY A 163 19.75 24.82 -1.36
C GLY A 163 20.82 25.01 -0.29
N SER A 164 20.73 26.11 0.47
CA SER A 164 21.61 26.38 1.61
C SER A 164 21.16 25.73 2.93
N THR A 165 19.93 25.18 2.97
CA THR A 165 19.34 24.61 4.19
C THR A 165 19.75 23.16 4.37
N THR A 166 20.24 22.80 5.56
CA THR A 166 20.40 21.41 5.96
C THR A 166 19.03 20.80 6.20
N MET A 167 18.71 19.72 5.50
CA MET A 167 17.49 18.96 5.71
C MET A 167 17.71 17.86 6.75
N GLN A 168 18.83 17.15 6.62
CA GLN A 168 19.22 16.07 7.51
C GLN A 168 20.72 15.80 7.37
N ASP A 169 21.43 15.63 8.48
CA ASP A 169 22.78 15.07 8.52
C ASP A 169 22.73 13.61 8.93
N GLY A 170 23.57 12.79 8.35
CA GLY A 170 23.76 11.39 8.70
C GLY A 170 22.52 10.50 8.48
N LEU A 171 21.76 10.69 7.42
CA LEU A 171 20.62 9.83 7.13
C LEU A 171 21.09 8.41 6.72
N GLY A 172 20.93 7.45 7.62
CA GLY A 172 21.31 6.05 7.41
C GLY A 172 20.26 5.24 6.64
N ASN A 173 20.65 4.07 6.18
CA ASN A 173 19.73 3.09 5.56
C ASN A 173 19.08 2.21 6.67
N PRO A 174 17.77 1.99 6.72
CA PRO A 174 16.72 2.45 5.82
C PRO A 174 15.89 3.65 6.34
N GLN A 175 16.54 4.66 6.85
CA GLN A 175 15.90 5.82 7.48
C GLN A 175 15.22 6.75 6.47
N GLN A 176 14.33 7.59 6.98
CA GLN A 176 13.69 8.67 6.23
C GLN A 176 13.68 9.97 7.05
N THR A 177 13.59 11.08 6.35
CA THR A 177 13.31 12.40 6.89
C THR A 177 12.26 13.12 6.03
N ASP A 178 11.52 14.05 6.58
CA ASP A 178 10.52 14.82 5.85
C ASP A 178 10.58 16.30 6.18
N LEU A 179 10.15 17.14 5.25
CA LEU A 179 10.11 18.59 5.35
C LEU A 179 8.86 19.13 4.67
N GLY A 180 8.09 19.97 5.37
CA GLY A 180 7.02 20.76 4.77
C GLY A 180 7.60 21.91 3.95
N LEU A 181 7.17 22.04 2.68
CA LEU A 181 7.68 23.04 1.76
C LEU A 181 6.54 23.77 1.06
N ARG A 182 6.76 25.03 0.67
CA ARG A 182 5.88 25.71 -0.27
C ARG A 182 5.88 24.98 -1.61
N ALA A 183 4.76 25.09 -2.36
CA ALA A 183 4.74 24.63 -3.75
C ALA A 183 5.83 25.36 -4.55
N GLY A 184 6.58 24.59 -5.34
CA GLY A 184 7.72 25.12 -6.09
C GLY A 184 8.69 24.03 -6.53
N ASN A 185 9.76 24.47 -7.19
CA ASN A 185 10.83 23.60 -7.66
C ASN A 185 12.06 23.76 -6.78
N TYR A 186 12.62 22.65 -6.36
CA TYR A 186 13.75 22.56 -5.47
C TYR A 186 14.85 21.68 -6.07
N ARG A 187 16.04 21.75 -5.51
CA ARG A 187 17.16 20.87 -5.81
C ARG A 187 17.67 20.23 -4.52
N LEU A 188 17.51 18.94 -4.42
CA LEU A 188 18.02 18.16 -3.31
C LEU A 188 19.48 17.79 -3.60
N ASP A 189 20.37 18.22 -2.73
CA ASP A 189 21.80 17.98 -2.74
C ASP A 189 22.11 16.81 -1.80
N ILE A 190 22.75 15.78 -2.30
CA ILE A 190 23.07 14.55 -1.57
C ILE A 190 24.58 14.49 -1.43
N ARG A 191 25.08 14.42 -0.19
CA ARG A 191 26.51 14.48 0.13
C ARG A 191 26.95 13.28 0.96
N ALA A 192 28.25 13.01 0.90
CA ALA A 192 28.86 12.07 1.83
C ALA A 192 28.82 12.66 3.25
N GLU A 193 28.43 11.84 4.22
CA GLU A 193 28.32 12.23 5.64
C GLU A 193 29.54 13.01 6.13
N GLY A 194 29.29 14.11 6.84
CA GLY A 194 30.30 14.95 7.44
C GLY A 194 31.21 15.71 6.45
N THR A 195 30.84 15.74 5.15
CA THR A 195 31.66 16.38 4.11
C THR A 195 30.85 17.32 3.21
N SER A 196 31.54 18.19 2.48
CA SER A 196 30.92 19.00 1.42
C SER A 196 30.82 18.25 0.07
N ARG A 197 31.35 17.02 -0.05
CA ARG A 197 31.44 16.28 -1.30
C ARG A 197 30.10 15.71 -1.70
N ARG A 198 29.59 16.15 -2.86
CA ARG A 198 28.40 15.55 -3.48
C ARG A 198 28.71 14.11 -3.93
N VAL A 199 27.75 13.22 -3.72
CA VAL A 199 27.86 11.81 -4.16
C VAL A 199 27.11 11.56 -5.46
N MET A 200 26.27 12.51 -5.90
CA MET A 200 25.58 12.50 -7.18
C MET A 200 25.17 13.92 -7.61
N ALA A 201 24.66 14.08 -8.83
CA ALA A 201 24.10 15.35 -9.28
C ALA A 201 22.88 15.75 -8.44
N PRO A 202 22.63 17.05 -8.20
CA PRO A 202 21.46 17.50 -7.47
C PRO A 202 20.15 16.99 -8.10
N VAL A 203 19.29 16.41 -7.27
CA VAL A 203 18.01 15.81 -7.70
C VAL A 203 16.94 16.89 -7.80
N PRO A 204 16.30 17.09 -8.96
CA PRO A 204 15.18 18.01 -9.06
C PRO A 204 13.97 17.46 -8.31
N VAL A 205 13.33 18.30 -7.50
CA VAL A 205 12.13 17.98 -6.72
C VAL A 205 11.08 19.04 -6.98
N THR A 206 9.89 18.62 -7.38
CA THR A 206 8.74 19.51 -7.54
C THR A 206 7.73 19.23 -6.44
N ILE A 207 7.41 20.26 -5.67
CA ILE A 207 6.33 20.23 -4.67
C ILE A 207 5.11 20.89 -5.31
N THR A 208 4.03 20.12 -5.44
CA THR A 208 2.79 20.62 -6.03
C THR A 208 1.74 20.85 -4.96
N ASN A 209 1.07 21.99 -5.05
CA ASN A 209 -0.17 22.28 -4.37
C ASN A 209 -0.93 23.23 -5.28
N ARG A 210 -2.14 22.86 -5.72
CA ARG A 210 -2.96 23.71 -6.60
C ARG A 210 -3.97 24.48 -5.77
N PRO A 211 -3.82 25.82 -5.65
CA PRO A 211 -4.81 26.66 -5.00
C PRO A 211 -6.20 26.49 -5.65
N GLY A 212 -7.25 26.44 -4.83
CA GLY A 212 -8.64 26.36 -5.30
C GLY A 212 -9.19 24.97 -5.56
N ARG A 213 -8.40 23.90 -5.35
CA ARG A 213 -8.89 22.52 -5.28
C ARG A 213 -8.51 21.94 -3.92
N SER A 214 -9.50 21.56 -3.15
CA SER A 214 -9.36 21.05 -1.77
C SER A 214 -8.55 19.74 -1.63
N ASP A 215 -8.01 19.21 -2.73
CA ASP A 215 -7.56 17.83 -2.81
C ASP A 215 -6.14 17.65 -3.39
N MET A 216 -5.29 18.70 -3.45
CA MET A 216 -4.14 18.66 -4.37
C MET A 216 -2.79 19.08 -3.77
N GLY A 217 -2.52 18.73 -2.52
CA GLY A 217 -1.14 18.68 -2.02
C GLY A 217 -0.47 17.37 -2.42
N THR A 218 0.86 17.37 -2.54
CA THR A 218 1.64 16.16 -2.73
C THR A 218 2.67 15.97 -1.63
N ASN A 219 2.90 14.72 -1.27
CA ASN A 219 4.14 14.28 -0.65
C ASN A 219 5.02 13.72 -1.77
N SER A 220 6.06 14.45 -2.15
CA SER A 220 7.07 13.97 -3.09
C SER A 220 8.10 13.15 -2.32
N ILE A 221 8.12 11.85 -2.56
CA ILE A 221 9.00 10.91 -1.87
C ILE A 221 10.16 10.57 -2.78
N VAL A 222 11.37 10.96 -2.40
CA VAL A 222 12.61 10.65 -3.11
C VAL A 222 13.28 9.46 -2.41
N TYR A 223 13.48 8.38 -3.14
CA TYR A 223 14.26 7.23 -2.72
C TYR A 223 15.67 7.35 -3.27
N ILE A 224 16.67 7.32 -2.39
CA ILE A 224 18.08 7.22 -2.75
C ILE A 224 18.46 5.75 -2.62
N TRP A 225 18.87 5.12 -3.72
CA TRP A 225 19.16 3.69 -3.77
C TRP A 225 20.43 3.37 -4.56
N GLY A 226 20.85 2.12 -4.55
CA GLY A 226 22.12 1.70 -5.13
C GLY A 226 23.19 1.54 -4.07
N SER A 227 24.42 1.96 -4.36
CA SER A 227 25.57 1.80 -3.47
C SER A 227 26.47 3.03 -3.49
N THR A 228 26.85 3.53 -2.31
CA THR A 228 27.85 4.60 -2.18
C THR A 228 29.25 4.11 -2.45
N ALA A 229 29.56 2.85 -2.11
CA ALA A 229 30.87 2.24 -2.32
C ALA A 229 31.17 2.09 -3.81
N ASP A 230 30.18 1.68 -4.60
CA ASP A 230 30.33 1.47 -6.04
C ASP A 230 30.13 2.75 -6.86
N ARG A 231 29.87 3.89 -6.19
CA ARG A 231 29.51 5.17 -6.81
C ARG A 231 28.31 5.05 -7.77
N ALA A 232 27.42 4.12 -7.49
CA ALA A 232 26.27 3.77 -8.31
C ALA A 232 24.95 4.16 -7.63
N LEU A 233 24.88 5.39 -7.07
CA LEU A 233 23.66 5.93 -6.51
C LEU A 233 22.70 6.35 -7.61
N GLN A 234 21.44 6.05 -7.37
CA GLN A 234 20.31 6.44 -8.22
C GLN A 234 19.19 6.98 -7.34
N THR A 235 18.21 7.64 -7.98
CA THR A 235 17.01 8.11 -7.30
C THR A 235 15.77 7.73 -8.07
N THR A 236 14.70 7.45 -7.33
CA THR A 236 13.35 7.27 -7.85
C THR A 236 12.42 8.18 -7.06
N THR A 237 11.50 8.88 -7.73
CA THR A 237 10.53 9.76 -7.09
C THR A 237 9.13 9.18 -7.20
N GLN A 238 8.45 9.09 -6.07
CA GLN A 238 7.03 8.74 -5.96
C GLN A 238 6.25 9.97 -5.49
N ASN A 239 5.19 10.32 -6.19
CA ASN A 239 4.29 11.38 -5.74
C ASN A 239 3.04 10.76 -5.10
N VAL A 240 2.85 11.01 -3.81
CA VAL A 240 1.70 10.57 -3.04
C VAL A 240 0.77 11.75 -2.84
N ARG A 241 -0.49 11.55 -3.16
CA ARG A 241 -1.52 12.57 -2.94
C ARG A 241 -1.74 12.77 -1.45
N ILE A 242 -1.85 14.02 -1.03
CA ILE A 242 -2.25 14.43 0.31
C ILE A 242 -3.72 14.87 0.20
N ASP A 243 -4.60 14.17 0.89
CA ASP A 243 -6.00 14.56 0.97
C ASP A 243 -6.11 15.74 1.93
N LEU A 244 -6.72 16.85 1.46
CA LEU A 244 -7.07 17.98 2.31
C LEU A 244 -8.43 17.67 2.95
N GLN A 245 -8.54 17.84 4.26
CA GLN A 245 -9.82 17.83 4.97
C GLN A 245 -10.52 19.16 4.79
#